data_79ed22541952a3d94c2bc511c3b97f71
#
_entry.id   79ed22541952a3d94c2bc511c3b97f71
#
_cell.length_a   1.000
_cell.length_b   1.000
_cell.length_c   1.000
_cell.angle_alpha   90.00
_cell.angle_beta   90.00
_cell.angle_gamma   90.00
#
_symmetry.space_group_name_H-M   'P 1'
#
loop_
_entity.id
_entity.type
_entity.pdbx_description
1 polymer ?
#
loop_
_entity_poly.entity_id
_entity_poly.type
_entity_poly.pdbx_seq_one_letter_code
_entity_poly.pdbx_strand_id
1 'polypeptide(L)'
;ANQTADTPNKLLVKGQSYVGDENLWYKYFRKIRATNYFQQSVPQRFENGEITGNDANIKHYIGEVYFFRAYIYFMALRNLGDFPIIKEVVSDDYDVIREASKRRPRNEVARFILSDLDNAYNYMLPTAPVTNRLNRDCAALVKSRVALFEGTWEKYHKGTAFVPGGPGWPGATMDYLKDFNVNIDSEIRYFLEQAVEAADIVAKAHPILNNDYSAMFNSVDLSSMNEVLLWRKYSLNSEATSYHFVVSYLQRNGGGNVAFTRSMVDSYLMKNGLPIYADNSDYQGDGSYEDLFTNRDPR
;
A
#
# COMPACT_ATOMS: atom_id res chain seq x y z
N ALA A 1 -13.08 -7.78 0.14
CA ALA A 1 -13.58 -8.45 1.36
C ALA A 1 -13.83 -9.92 1.03
N ASN A 2 -13.18 -10.83 1.77
CA ASN A 2 -13.41 -12.26 1.60
C ASN A 2 -14.76 -12.60 2.26
N GLN A 3 -15.78 -12.79 1.45
CA GLN A 3 -17.03 -13.40 1.90
C GLN A 3 -17.03 -14.87 1.50
N THR A 4 -17.25 -15.75 2.46
CA THR A 4 -17.57 -17.16 2.19
C THR A 4 -19.07 -17.34 2.29
N ALA A 5 -19.61 -18.36 1.58
CA ALA A 5 -21.03 -18.67 1.60
C ALA A 5 -21.56 -18.91 3.03
N ASP A 6 -20.70 -19.42 3.92
CA ASP A 6 -21.09 -19.85 5.27
C ASP A 6 -20.80 -18.80 6.35
N THR A 7 -20.01 -17.77 6.06
CA THR A 7 -19.63 -16.77 7.05
C THR A 7 -19.62 -15.38 6.43
N PRO A 8 -20.70 -14.62 6.56
CA PRO A 8 -20.74 -13.24 6.10
C PRO A 8 -19.61 -12.41 6.72
N ASN A 9 -19.06 -11.48 5.97
CA ASN A 9 -18.05 -10.57 6.50
C ASN A 9 -18.66 -9.78 7.67
N LYS A 10 -18.15 -9.99 8.87
CA LYS A 10 -18.63 -9.35 10.11
C LYS A 10 -18.61 -7.83 10.05
N LEU A 11 -17.78 -7.24 9.20
CA LEU A 11 -17.74 -5.80 8.99
C LEU A 11 -19.00 -5.25 8.27
N LEU A 12 -19.74 -6.10 7.58
CA LEU A 12 -20.98 -5.73 6.89
C LEU A 12 -22.23 -5.92 7.75
N VAL A 13 -22.10 -6.59 8.89
CA VAL A 13 -23.22 -6.86 9.79
C VAL A 13 -23.20 -5.84 10.92
N LYS A 14 -24.23 -4.98 10.96
CA LYS A 14 -24.40 -3.95 12.00
C LYS A 14 -24.36 -4.58 13.41
N GLY A 15 -23.48 -4.07 14.27
CA GLY A 15 -23.38 -4.47 15.67
C GLY A 15 -22.50 -5.69 15.95
N GLN A 16 -21.85 -6.28 14.94
CA GLN A 16 -20.96 -7.44 15.10
C GLN A 16 -19.47 -7.12 14.89
N SER A 17 -19.13 -5.85 14.88
CA SER A 17 -17.73 -5.41 14.84
C SER A 17 -17.20 -5.37 16.27
N TYR A 18 -16.31 -6.29 16.60
CA TYR A 18 -15.59 -6.29 17.88
C TYR A 18 -14.21 -5.68 17.71
N VAL A 19 -13.85 -4.78 18.63
CA VAL A 19 -12.46 -4.44 18.90
C VAL A 19 -11.88 -5.58 19.72
N GLY A 20 -11.33 -6.58 19.06
CA GLY A 20 -10.71 -7.73 19.75
C GLY A 20 -9.35 -7.36 20.35
N ASP A 21 -8.76 -8.28 21.13
CA ASP A 21 -7.43 -8.14 21.76
C ASP A 21 -6.30 -7.91 20.75
N GLU A 22 -6.51 -8.25 19.49
CA GLU A 22 -5.63 -7.89 18.37
C GLU A 22 -5.97 -6.52 17.79
N ASN A 23 -5.96 -5.50 18.62
CA ASN A 23 -6.25 -4.13 18.24
C ASN A 23 -5.34 -3.67 17.08
N LEU A 24 -5.92 -3.28 15.96
CA LEU A 24 -5.19 -2.72 14.80
C LEU A 24 -4.29 -1.55 15.22
N TRP A 25 -4.74 -0.73 16.16
CA TRP A 25 -3.98 0.40 16.71
C TRP A 25 -2.67 -0.06 17.34
N TYR A 26 -2.70 -1.07 18.21
CA TYR A 26 -1.51 -1.62 18.84
C TYR A 26 -0.50 -2.14 17.83
N LYS A 27 -0.98 -2.84 16.80
CA LYS A 27 -0.12 -3.37 15.73
C LYS A 27 0.61 -2.25 14.97
N TYR A 28 -0.08 -1.14 14.68
CA TYR A 28 0.54 0.00 14.01
C TYR A 28 1.50 0.75 14.93
N PHE A 29 1.08 1.12 16.13
CA PHE A 29 1.92 1.90 17.04
C PHE A 29 3.20 1.18 17.47
N ARG A 30 3.15 -0.13 17.70
CA ARG A 30 4.34 -0.93 17.98
C ARG A 30 5.37 -0.85 16.84
N LYS A 31 4.91 -0.96 15.60
CA LYS A 31 5.77 -0.88 14.42
C LYS A 31 6.31 0.55 14.21
N ILE A 32 5.44 1.56 14.34
CA ILE A 32 5.83 2.98 14.24
C ILE A 32 6.88 3.30 15.30
N ARG A 33 6.68 2.85 16.54
CA ARG A 33 7.66 3.07 17.62
C ARG A 33 9.02 2.45 17.29
N ALA A 34 9.04 1.26 16.71
CA ALA A 34 10.29 0.60 16.32
C ALA A 34 11.03 1.39 15.22
N THR A 35 10.31 1.90 14.21
CA THR A 35 10.91 2.74 13.15
C THR A 35 11.40 4.08 13.71
N ASN A 36 10.64 4.72 14.61
CA ASN A 36 11.04 5.97 15.24
C ASN A 36 12.27 5.80 16.13
N TYR A 37 12.34 4.70 16.89
CA TYR A 37 13.52 4.39 17.71
C TYR A 37 14.80 4.29 16.87
N PHE A 38 14.70 3.62 15.72
CA PHE A 38 15.81 3.56 14.77
C PHE A 38 16.17 4.95 14.24
N GLN A 39 15.18 5.73 13.80
CA GLN A 39 15.39 7.05 13.21
C GLN A 39 15.98 8.08 14.18
N GLN A 40 15.69 7.96 15.47
CA GLN A 40 16.31 8.80 16.50
C GLN A 40 17.74 8.40 16.82
N SER A 41 18.07 7.11 16.69
CA SER A 41 19.34 6.58 17.19
C SER A 41 20.40 6.46 16.12
N VAL A 42 20.05 5.87 14.96
CA VAL A 42 21.05 5.44 13.98
C VAL A 42 21.59 6.59 13.13
N PRO A 43 20.77 7.48 12.55
CA PRO A 43 21.28 8.59 11.73
C PRO A 43 22.27 9.47 12.49
N GLN A 44 21.93 9.88 13.70
CA GLN A 44 22.82 10.72 14.54
C GLN A 44 24.14 10.04 14.88
N ARG A 45 24.10 8.76 15.23
CA ARG A 45 25.31 7.98 15.52
C ARG A 45 26.19 7.77 14.30
N PHE A 46 25.57 7.63 13.14
CA PHE A 46 26.29 7.56 11.87
C PHE A 46 26.99 8.91 11.56
N GLU A 47 26.26 10.03 11.70
CA GLU A 47 26.82 11.38 11.52
C GLU A 47 27.97 11.68 12.49
N ASN A 48 27.88 11.17 13.72
CA ASN A 48 28.93 11.29 14.74
C ASN A 48 30.14 10.37 14.50
N GLY A 49 30.11 9.51 13.45
CA GLY A 49 31.17 8.54 13.19
C GLY A 49 31.21 7.34 14.13
N GLU A 50 30.15 7.14 14.94
CA GLU A 50 30.04 6.00 15.87
C GLU A 50 29.69 4.69 15.16
N ILE A 51 29.15 4.78 13.94
CA ILE A 51 28.82 3.64 13.09
C ILE A 51 29.75 3.71 11.87
N THR A 52 30.59 2.71 11.70
CA THR A 52 31.57 2.64 10.61
C THR A 52 31.21 1.54 9.63
N GLY A 53 31.61 1.70 8.37
CA GLY A 53 31.34 0.73 7.31
C GLY A 53 31.26 1.38 5.94
N ASN A 54 30.51 0.78 5.04
CA ASN A 54 30.22 1.41 3.75
C ASN A 54 29.09 2.43 3.93
N ASP A 55 29.41 3.70 3.83
CA ASP A 55 28.48 4.83 4.06
C ASP A 55 27.24 4.76 3.16
N ALA A 56 27.42 4.37 1.92
CA ALA A 56 26.30 4.26 0.97
C ALA A 56 25.30 3.17 1.41
N ASN A 57 25.81 2.05 1.92
CA ASN A 57 24.97 0.98 2.44
C ASN A 57 24.29 1.39 3.75
N ILE A 58 24.98 2.11 4.64
CA ILE A 58 24.39 2.60 5.89
C ILE A 58 23.24 3.56 5.58
N LYS A 59 23.46 4.53 4.70
CA LYS A 59 22.41 5.44 4.20
C LYS A 59 21.24 4.68 3.58
N HIS A 60 21.54 3.67 2.77
CA HIS A 60 20.51 2.82 2.18
C HIS A 60 19.60 2.17 3.24
N TYR A 61 20.17 1.61 4.31
CA TYR A 61 19.39 1.00 5.38
C TYR A 61 18.59 2.03 6.20
N ILE A 62 19.09 3.25 6.35
CA ILE A 62 18.30 4.36 6.92
C ILE A 62 17.08 4.65 6.01
N GLY A 63 17.29 4.68 4.68
CA GLY A 63 16.22 4.86 3.70
C GLY A 63 15.15 3.77 3.76
N GLU A 64 15.54 2.50 3.96
CA GLU A 64 14.59 1.41 4.14
C GLU A 64 13.68 1.62 5.34
N VAL A 65 14.18 2.17 6.45
CA VAL A 65 13.35 2.42 7.63
C VAL A 65 12.35 3.55 7.38
N TYR A 66 12.71 4.59 6.62
CA TYR A 66 11.72 5.57 6.12
C TYR A 66 10.64 4.90 5.28
N PHE A 67 11.02 4.03 4.36
CA PHE A 67 10.06 3.27 3.55
C PHE A 67 9.11 2.43 4.41
N PHE A 68 9.63 1.70 5.40
CA PHE A 68 8.79 0.88 6.27
C PHE A 68 7.85 1.73 7.13
N ARG A 69 8.30 2.88 7.64
CA ARG A 69 7.42 3.79 8.37
C ARG A 69 6.29 4.30 7.48
N ALA A 70 6.62 4.76 6.28
CA ALA A 70 5.64 5.18 5.28
C ALA A 70 4.63 4.07 4.97
N TYR A 71 5.09 2.85 4.77
CA TYR A 71 4.23 1.71 4.44
C TYR A 71 3.28 1.35 5.61
N ILE A 72 3.77 1.39 6.85
CA ILE A 72 2.94 1.18 8.04
C ILE A 72 1.85 2.25 8.14
N TYR A 73 2.21 3.52 7.92
CA TYR A 73 1.26 4.64 7.91
C TYR A 73 0.25 4.51 6.76
N PHE A 74 0.67 4.05 5.59
CA PHE A 74 -0.26 3.80 4.49
C PHE A 74 -1.28 2.71 4.81
N MET A 75 -0.87 1.64 5.47
CA MET A 75 -1.80 0.61 5.95
C MET A 75 -2.77 1.16 7.00
N ALA A 76 -2.29 2.04 7.90
CA ALA A 76 -3.13 2.70 8.89
C ALA A 76 -4.14 3.67 8.21
N LEU A 77 -3.67 4.50 7.28
CA LEU A 77 -4.50 5.43 6.51
C LEU A 77 -5.64 4.73 5.76
N ARG A 78 -5.33 3.61 5.09
CA ARG A 78 -6.33 2.81 4.37
C ARG A 78 -7.40 2.23 5.26
N ASN A 79 -7.04 1.83 6.47
CA ASN A 79 -7.94 1.13 7.38
C ASN A 79 -8.70 2.05 8.34
N LEU A 80 -8.10 3.19 8.69
CA LEU A 80 -8.58 4.04 9.79
C LEU A 80 -8.85 5.50 9.36
N GLY A 81 -8.36 5.94 8.19
CA GLY A 81 -8.46 7.33 7.74
C GLY A 81 -7.56 8.26 8.57
N ASP A 82 -8.17 9.23 9.24
CA ASP A 82 -7.46 10.14 10.14
C ASP A 82 -6.67 9.36 11.19
N PHE A 83 -5.39 9.70 11.34
CA PHE A 83 -4.47 8.93 12.18
C PHE A 83 -3.42 9.85 12.87
N PRO A 84 -2.95 9.53 14.09
CA PRO A 84 -1.89 10.30 14.73
C PRO A 84 -0.57 10.22 13.95
N ILE A 85 0.10 11.37 13.78
CA ILE A 85 1.44 11.43 13.17
C ILE A 85 2.46 11.52 14.29
N ILE A 86 3.16 10.41 14.57
CA ILE A 86 4.16 10.27 15.61
C ILE A 86 5.52 10.07 14.95
N LYS A 87 6.39 11.07 15.05
CA LYS A 87 7.71 11.10 14.39
C LYS A 87 8.87 10.65 15.29
N GLU A 88 8.61 10.52 16.59
CA GLU A 88 9.61 10.24 17.62
C GLU A 88 9.14 9.16 18.60
N VAL A 89 10.03 8.70 19.44
CA VAL A 89 9.68 7.78 20.53
C VAL A 89 9.03 8.57 21.65
N VAL A 90 7.74 8.34 21.84
CA VAL A 90 6.95 8.98 22.90
C VAL A 90 7.32 8.38 24.26
N SER A 91 7.51 9.21 25.27
CA SER A 91 7.73 8.79 26.64
C SER A 91 6.47 8.13 27.25
N ASP A 92 6.67 7.31 28.28
CA ASP A 92 5.57 6.68 29.04
C ASP A 92 5.01 7.67 30.07
N ASP A 93 4.45 8.76 29.55
CA ASP A 93 3.77 9.82 30.30
C ASP A 93 2.38 10.01 29.70
N TYR A 94 1.37 10.05 30.57
CA TYR A 94 -0.03 10.12 30.14
C TYR A 94 -0.35 11.35 29.29
N ASP A 95 0.12 12.53 29.69
CA ASP A 95 -0.19 13.77 28.97
C ASP A 95 0.54 13.83 27.62
N VAL A 96 1.77 13.34 27.58
CA VAL A 96 2.56 13.25 26.34
C VAL A 96 1.92 12.24 25.36
N ILE A 97 1.51 11.07 25.86
CA ILE A 97 0.82 10.05 25.04
C ILE A 97 -0.51 10.58 24.54
N ARG A 98 -1.30 11.24 25.40
CA ARG A 98 -2.59 11.83 25.03
C ARG A 98 -2.42 12.87 23.93
N GLU A 99 -1.42 13.74 24.03
CA GLU A 99 -1.15 14.75 23.00
C GLU A 99 -0.70 14.10 21.68
N ALA A 100 0.24 13.17 21.74
CA ALA A 100 0.74 12.44 20.57
C ALA A 100 -0.33 11.56 19.89
N SER A 101 -1.40 11.19 20.61
CA SER A 101 -2.49 10.37 20.10
C SER A 101 -3.57 11.16 19.35
N LYS A 102 -3.47 12.48 19.27
CA LYS A 102 -4.40 13.31 18.50
C LYS A 102 -4.35 12.95 17.02
N ARG A 103 -5.49 12.58 16.45
CA ARG A 103 -5.57 12.23 15.03
C ARG A 103 -5.38 13.46 14.16
N ARG A 104 -4.55 13.33 13.15
CA ARG A 104 -4.43 14.35 12.09
C ARG A 104 -5.33 13.97 10.92
N PRO A 105 -5.83 14.97 10.17
CA PRO A 105 -6.61 14.73 8.96
C PRO A 105 -5.88 13.82 7.98
N ARG A 106 -6.63 12.99 7.27
CA ARG A 106 -6.05 11.97 6.37
C ARG A 106 -5.11 12.53 5.30
N ASN A 107 -5.40 13.70 4.75
CA ASN A 107 -4.53 14.37 3.79
C ASN A 107 -3.16 14.74 4.40
N GLU A 108 -3.12 15.17 5.66
CA GLU A 108 -1.85 15.42 6.36
C GLU A 108 -1.08 14.10 6.59
N VAL A 109 -1.78 13.03 6.95
CA VAL A 109 -1.18 11.70 7.08
C VAL A 109 -0.61 11.22 5.75
N ALA A 110 -1.34 11.40 4.66
CA ALA A 110 -0.87 11.06 3.33
C ALA A 110 0.37 11.89 2.92
N ARG A 111 0.37 13.21 3.18
CA ARG A 111 1.55 14.07 2.94
C ARG A 111 2.76 13.61 3.75
N PHE A 112 2.57 13.21 5.00
CA PHE A 112 3.64 12.64 5.82
C PHE A 112 4.20 11.33 5.21
N ILE A 113 3.32 10.46 4.72
CA ILE A 113 3.74 9.22 4.03
C ILE A 113 4.57 9.56 2.78
N LEU A 114 4.13 10.51 1.95
CA LEU A 114 4.88 10.92 0.76
C LEU A 114 6.26 11.49 1.13
N SER A 115 6.35 12.30 2.18
CA SER A 115 7.62 12.83 2.69
C SER A 115 8.58 11.74 3.14
N ASP A 116 8.09 10.71 3.84
CA ASP A 116 8.93 9.57 4.22
C ASP A 116 9.39 8.76 2.99
N LEU A 117 8.54 8.63 1.97
CA LEU A 117 8.92 7.96 0.72
C LEU A 117 9.93 8.77 -0.10
N ASP A 118 9.88 10.09 -0.06
CA ASP A 118 10.90 10.96 -0.64
C ASP A 118 12.25 10.78 0.08
N ASN A 119 12.24 10.74 1.41
CA ASN A 119 13.44 10.42 2.18
C ASN A 119 13.96 9.02 1.84
N ALA A 120 13.09 8.03 1.76
CA ALA A 120 13.46 6.68 1.35
C ALA A 120 14.13 6.66 -0.03
N TYR A 121 13.54 7.34 -1.01
CA TYR A 121 14.10 7.46 -2.37
C TYR A 121 15.48 8.10 -2.38
N ASN A 122 15.67 9.17 -1.62
CA ASN A 122 16.93 9.93 -1.57
C ASN A 122 18.05 9.16 -0.84
N TYR A 123 17.72 8.37 0.17
CA TYR A 123 18.70 7.59 0.94
C TYR A 123 19.02 6.23 0.30
N MET A 124 18.06 5.60 -0.35
CA MET A 124 18.27 4.26 -0.94
C MET A 124 19.04 4.33 -2.26
N LEU A 125 19.83 3.31 -2.49
CA LEU A 125 20.55 3.09 -3.74
C LEU A 125 19.62 2.64 -4.87
N PRO A 126 19.96 2.92 -6.14
CA PRO A 126 19.24 2.40 -7.30
C PRO A 126 19.31 0.86 -7.38
N THR A 127 20.42 0.28 -6.96
CA THR A 127 20.58 -1.17 -6.80
C THR A 127 20.80 -1.47 -5.33
N ALA A 128 20.00 -2.35 -4.77
CA ALA A 128 20.13 -2.72 -3.37
C ALA A 128 21.48 -3.41 -3.08
N PRO A 129 22.06 -3.20 -1.88
CA PRO A 129 23.33 -3.84 -1.50
C PRO A 129 23.27 -5.36 -1.48
N VAL A 130 22.09 -5.93 -1.32
CA VAL A 130 21.82 -7.37 -1.27
C VAL A 130 20.61 -7.69 -2.12
N THR A 131 20.65 -8.81 -2.85
CA THR A 131 19.52 -9.30 -3.66
C THR A 131 18.25 -9.43 -2.84
N ASN A 132 17.10 -9.13 -3.46
CA ASN A 132 15.77 -9.18 -2.83
C ASN A 132 15.59 -8.21 -1.65
N ARG A 133 16.22 -7.05 -1.75
CA ARG A 133 16.02 -5.94 -0.83
C ARG A 133 15.38 -4.74 -1.56
N LEU A 134 14.80 -3.83 -0.81
CA LEU A 134 14.26 -2.58 -1.34
C LEU A 134 15.35 -1.79 -2.08
N ASN A 135 14.95 -1.06 -3.10
CA ASN A 135 15.76 -0.04 -3.76
C ASN A 135 14.94 1.25 -3.87
N ARG A 136 15.57 2.33 -4.35
CA ARG A 136 14.88 3.63 -4.44
C ARG A 136 13.65 3.60 -5.35
N ASP A 137 13.63 2.76 -6.39
CA ASP A 137 12.52 2.69 -7.33
C ASP A 137 11.29 2.03 -6.68
N CYS A 138 11.50 1.15 -5.70
CA CYS A 138 10.42 0.66 -4.84
C CYS A 138 9.75 1.79 -4.06
N ALA A 139 10.53 2.77 -3.57
CA ALA A 139 9.96 3.92 -2.86
C ALA A 139 9.15 4.83 -3.79
N ALA A 140 9.67 5.11 -4.98
CA ALA A 140 8.95 5.89 -5.99
C ALA A 140 7.65 5.21 -6.42
N LEU A 141 7.67 3.89 -6.67
CA LEU A 141 6.49 3.13 -7.04
C LEU A 141 5.42 3.15 -5.94
N VAL A 142 5.83 2.96 -4.68
CA VAL A 142 4.89 3.02 -3.55
C VAL A 142 4.39 4.45 -3.34
N LYS A 143 5.22 5.49 -3.55
CA LYS A 143 4.80 6.89 -3.53
C LYS A 143 3.69 7.15 -4.54
N SER A 144 3.87 6.70 -5.79
CA SER A 144 2.84 6.81 -6.81
C SER A 144 1.53 6.15 -6.38
N ARG A 145 1.61 4.94 -5.83
CA ARG A 145 0.43 4.19 -5.36
C ARG A 145 -0.30 4.89 -4.21
N VAL A 146 0.45 5.42 -3.23
CA VAL A 146 -0.13 6.15 -2.08
C VAL A 146 -0.82 7.43 -2.56
N ALA A 147 -0.14 8.20 -3.40
CA ALA A 147 -0.66 9.46 -3.92
C ALA A 147 -1.90 9.24 -4.79
N LEU A 148 -1.89 8.22 -5.66
CA LEU A 148 -3.07 7.85 -6.45
C LEU A 148 -4.24 7.44 -5.57
N PHE A 149 -3.97 6.63 -4.54
CA PHE A 149 -5.01 6.19 -3.60
C PHE A 149 -5.65 7.38 -2.89
N GLU A 150 -4.86 8.30 -2.33
CA GLU A 150 -5.41 9.44 -1.61
C GLU A 150 -6.11 10.43 -2.53
N GLY A 151 -5.52 10.78 -3.67
CA GLY A 151 -6.13 11.69 -4.63
C GLY A 151 -7.47 11.17 -5.17
N THR A 152 -7.57 9.87 -5.45
CA THR A 152 -8.83 9.25 -5.89
C THR A 152 -9.82 9.10 -4.74
N TRP A 153 -9.35 8.78 -3.53
CA TRP A 153 -10.21 8.74 -2.34
C TRP A 153 -10.88 10.09 -2.10
N GLU A 154 -10.10 11.17 -2.04
CA GLU A 154 -10.64 12.51 -1.82
C GLU A 154 -11.58 12.93 -2.95
N LYS A 155 -11.23 12.62 -4.20
CA LYS A 155 -12.06 12.94 -5.36
C LYS A 155 -13.45 12.29 -5.30
N TYR A 156 -13.50 11.01 -5.00
CA TYR A 156 -14.76 10.25 -5.04
C TYR A 156 -15.59 10.36 -3.76
N HIS A 157 -14.97 10.79 -2.65
CA HIS A 157 -15.66 11.01 -1.38
C HIS A 157 -15.83 12.50 -1.03
N LYS A 158 -15.49 13.40 -1.95
CA LYS A 158 -15.69 14.84 -1.78
C LYS A 158 -17.12 15.14 -1.37
N GLY A 159 -17.29 15.99 -0.35
CA GLY A 159 -18.61 16.34 0.19
C GLY A 159 -19.24 15.30 1.12
N THR A 160 -18.46 14.34 1.59
CA THR A 160 -18.91 13.35 2.60
C THR A 160 -18.06 13.44 3.87
N ALA A 161 -18.48 12.72 4.92
CA ALA A 161 -17.75 12.61 6.18
C ALA A 161 -16.38 11.91 6.08
N PHE A 162 -16.07 11.28 4.95
CA PHE A 162 -14.83 10.52 4.73
C PHE A 162 -13.66 11.40 4.25
N VAL A 163 -13.90 12.70 4.04
CA VAL A 163 -12.90 13.64 3.56
C VAL A 163 -12.85 14.85 4.52
N PRO A 164 -11.66 15.33 4.89
CA PRO A 164 -11.49 16.47 5.77
C PRO A 164 -12.26 17.71 5.28
N GLY A 165 -12.96 18.36 6.20
CA GLY A 165 -13.82 19.50 5.88
C GLY A 165 -15.17 19.14 5.24
N GLY A 166 -15.44 17.87 4.96
CA GLY A 166 -16.75 17.41 4.48
C GLY A 166 -17.82 17.40 5.58
N PRO A 167 -19.12 17.41 5.20
CA PRO A 167 -20.22 17.34 6.16
C PRO A 167 -20.14 16.09 7.03
N GLY A 168 -20.15 16.27 8.35
CA GLY A 168 -20.08 15.17 9.31
C GLY A 168 -18.67 14.55 9.48
N TRP A 169 -17.63 15.16 8.94
CA TRP A 169 -16.26 14.73 9.20
C TRP A 169 -15.95 14.82 10.70
N PRO A 170 -15.49 13.72 11.34
CA PRO A 170 -15.29 13.67 12.80
C PRO A 170 -14.28 14.72 13.32
N GLY A 171 -13.28 15.08 12.51
CA GLY A 171 -12.28 16.08 12.86
C GLY A 171 -12.86 17.48 13.10
N ALA A 172 -14.01 17.81 12.50
CA ALA A 172 -14.65 19.11 12.67
C ALA A 172 -15.12 19.38 14.11
N THR A 173 -15.27 18.35 14.93
CA THR A 173 -15.70 18.48 16.34
C THR A 173 -14.53 18.47 17.32
N MET A 174 -13.31 18.39 16.83
CA MET A 174 -12.11 18.32 17.67
C MET A 174 -11.51 19.69 17.92
N ASP A 175 -11.45 20.13 19.17
CA ASP A 175 -10.93 21.45 19.55
C ASP A 175 -9.52 21.73 18.98
N TYR A 176 -8.67 20.71 18.90
CA TYR A 176 -7.32 20.86 18.38
C TYR A 176 -7.26 20.97 16.83
N LEU A 177 -8.40 20.84 16.14
CA LEU A 177 -8.55 21.03 14.69
C LEU A 177 -9.47 22.22 14.34
N LYS A 178 -9.87 23.04 15.33
CA LYS A 178 -10.79 24.19 15.12
C LYS A 178 -10.33 25.19 14.04
N ASP A 179 -9.01 25.33 13.90
CA ASP A 179 -8.41 26.24 12.91
C ASP A 179 -7.99 25.51 11.62
N PHE A 180 -8.30 24.21 11.53
CA PHE A 180 -7.99 23.42 10.33
C PHE A 180 -8.87 23.85 9.16
N ASN A 181 -8.21 24.20 8.06
CA ASN A 181 -8.86 24.55 6.81
C ASN A 181 -8.15 23.84 5.65
N VAL A 182 -8.91 23.34 4.70
CA VAL A 182 -8.38 22.62 3.54
C VAL A 182 -9.16 22.98 2.28
N ASN A 183 -8.44 23.23 1.20
CA ASN A 183 -9.03 23.25 -0.14
C ASN A 183 -8.88 21.84 -0.75
N ILE A 184 -9.94 21.06 -0.67
CA ILE A 184 -9.91 19.66 -1.10
C ILE A 184 -9.62 19.50 -2.59
N ASP A 185 -10.01 20.44 -3.45
CA ASP A 185 -9.69 20.37 -4.88
C ASP A 185 -8.18 20.56 -5.12
N SER A 186 -7.54 21.39 -4.32
CA SER A 186 -6.09 21.56 -4.35
C SER A 186 -5.36 20.31 -3.84
N GLU A 187 -5.89 19.64 -2.81
CA GLU A 187 -5.33 18.37 -2.31
C GLU A 187 -5.46 17.26 -3.36
N ILE A 188 -6.64 17.09 -3.95
CA ILE A 188 -6.87 16.13 -5.03
C ILE A 188 -5.85 16.33 -6.15
N ARG A 189 -5.68 17.58 -6.62
CA ARG A 189 -4.72 17.92 -7.67
C ARG A 189 -3.31 17.56 -7.25
N TYR A 190 -2.89 18.01 -6.07
CA TYR A 190 -1.56 17.73 -5.53
C TYR A 190 -1.25 16.22 -5.49
N PHE A 191 -2.15 15.41 -4.94
CA PHE A 191 -1.91 13.97 -4.85
C PHE A 191 -1.87 13.30 -6.22
N LEU A 192 -2.73 13.68 -7.15
CA LEU A 192 -2.70 13.13 -8.50
C LEU A 192 -1.44 13.53 -9.28
N GLU A 193 -0.96 14.77 -9.12
CA GLU A 193 0.31 15.23 -9.68
C GLU A 193 1.49 14.43 -9.09
N GLN A 194 1.55 14.26 -7.76
CA GLN A 194 2.57 13.44 -7.10
C GLN A 194 2.52 11.97 -7.55
N ALA A 195 1.35 11.43 -7.84
CA ALA A 195 1.20 10.09 -8.37
C ALA A 195 1.84 9.95 -9.76
N VAL A 196 1.58 10.91 -10.65
CA VAL A 196 2.13 10.93 -12.01
C VAL A 196 3.65 11.13 -11.98
N GLU A 197 4.14 12.10 -11.22
CA GLU A 197 5.59 12.37 -11.10
C GLU A 197 6.36 11.13 -10.62
N ALA A 198 5.88 10.49 -9.56
CA ALA A 198 6.53 9.31 -9.02
C ALA A 198 6.44 8.09 -9.95
N ALA A 199 5.32 7.91 -10.66
CA ALA A 199 5.15 6.85 -11.66
C ALA A 199 6.09 7.05 -12.85
N ASP A 200 6.24 8.30 -13.33
CA ASP A 200 7.10 8.64 -14.46
C ASP A 200 8.57 8.31 -14.19
N ILE A 201 9.05 8.53 -12.96
CA ILE A 201 10.41 8.15 -12.53
C ILE A 201 10.62 6.65 -12.76
N VAL A 202 9.70 5.81 -12.29
CA VAL A 202 9.83 4.35 -12.38
C VAL A 202 9.65 3.87 -13.82
N ALA A 203 8.67 4.41 -14.55
CA ALA A 203 8.43 4.03 -15.93
C ALA A 203 9.61 4.34 -16.84
N LYS A 204 10.31 5.46 -16.62
CA LYS A 204 11.53 5.81 -17.35
C LYS A 204 12.73 4.93 -16.98
N ALA A 205 12.83 4.52 -15.72
CA ALA A 205 13.89 3.63 -15.25
C ALA A 205 13.70 2.19 -15.73
N HIS A 206 12.45 1.74 -15.91
CA HIS A 206 12.08 0.37 -16.27
C HIS A 206 11.15 0.34 -17.50
N PRO A 207 11.63 0.76 -18.69
CA PRO A 207 10.78 0.88 -19.89
C PRO A 207 10.46 -0.45 -20.57
N ILE A 208 11.16 -1.53 -20.19
CA ILE A 208 11.01 -2.85 -20.81
C ILE A 208 10.14 -3.73 -19.93
N LEU A 209 9.00 -4.12 -20.45
CA LEU A 209 8.08 -5.07 -19.80
C LEU A 209 8.41 -6.50 -20.23
N ASN A 210 8.00 -7.47 -19.41
CA ASN A 210 8.11 -8.87 -19.78
C ASN A 210 7.00 -9.27 -20.75
N ASN A 211 7.36 -10.09 -21.73
CA ASN A 211 6.40 -10.58 -22.70
C ASN A 211 5.52 -11.73 -22.18
N ASP A 212 5.97 -12.41 -21.13
CA ASP A 212 5.25 -13.52 -20.51
C ASP A 212 4.81 -13.15 -19.09
N TYR A 213 3.56 -12.71 -18.98
CA TYR A 213 2.93 -12.37 -17.71
C TYR A 213 2.83 -13.58 -16.77
N SER A 214 2.55 -14.76 -17.32
CA SER A 214 2.43 -16.01 -16.54
C SER A 214 3.77 -16.37 -15.89
N ALA A 215 4.87 -16.22 -16.61
CA ALA A 215 6.21 -16.50 -16.08
C ALA A 215 6.56 -15.67 -14.86
N MET A 216 6.08 -14.42 -14.75
CA MET A 216 6.32 -13.57 -13.58
C MET A 216 5.72 -14.14 -12.28
N PHE A 217 4.65 -14.93 -12.38
CA PHE A 217 3.97 -15.50 -11.21
C PHE A 217 4.32 -16.98 -10.96
N ASN A 218 4.88 -17.65 -11.95
CA ASN A 218 5.19 -19.08 -11.88
C ASN A 218 6.69 -19.39 -11.82
N SER A 219 7.56 -18.40 -11.97
CA SER A 219 9.01 -18.61 -11.89
C SER A 219 9.50 -18.69 -10.45
N VAL A 220 10.49 -19.53 -10.21
CA VAL A 220 11.15 -19.69 -8.90
C VAL A 220 12.10 -18.51 -8.64
N ASP A 221 12.67 -17.94 -9.69
CA ASP A 221 13.60 -16.81 -9.62
C ASP A 221 13.14 -15.70 -10.57
N LEU A 222 12.90 -14.51 -10.01
CA LEU A 222 12.44 -13.34 -10.74
C LEU A 222 13.56 -12.30 -10.97
N SER A 223 14.81 -12.63 -10.66
CA SER A 223 15.94 -11.69 -10.74
C SER A 223 16.22 -11.17 -12.15
N SER A 224 15.81 -11.91 -13.18
CA SER A 224 15.95 -11.53 -14.59
C SER A 224 14.73 -10.78 -15.16
N MET A 225 13.69 -10.58 -14.37
CA MET A 225 12.45 -9.95 -14.81
C MET A 225 12.54 -8.43 -14.67
N ASN A 226 12.60 -7.70 -15.78
CA ASN A 226 12.89 -6.25 -15.80
C ASN A 226 11.87 -5.38 -15.05
N GLU A 227 10.60 -5.79 -14.98
CA GLU A 227 9.54 -5.02 -14.31
C GLU A 227 9.30 -5.44 -12.86
N VAL A 228 10.06 -6.42 -12.33
CA VAL A 228 9.94 -6.89 -10.96
C VAL A 228 10.98 -6.19 -10.08
N LEU A 229 10.55 -5.18 -9.31
CA LEU A 229 11.44 -4.39 -8.46
C LEU A 229 11.79 -5.08 -7.14
N LEU A 230 10.84 -5.85 -6.60
CA LEU A 230 11.00 -6.58 -5.35
C LEU A 230 10.14 -7.84 -5.38
N TRP A 231 10.72 -8.95 -4.96
CA TRP A 231 10.03 -10.22 -4.89
C TRP A 231 10.47 -11.05 -3.69
N ARG A 232 9.65 -11.97 -3.27
CA ARG A 232 9.97 -12.89 -2.18
C ARG A 232 10.50 -14.21 -2.74
N LYS A 233 11.76 -14.50 -2.44
CA LYS A 233 12.35 -15.78 -2.79
C LYS A 233 11.88 -16.85 -1.81
N TYR A 234 11.29 -17.91 -2.33
CA TYR A 234 10.93 -19.11 -1.55
C TYR A 234 12.03 -20.15 -1.70
N SER A 235 12.40 -20.81 -0.61
CA SER A 235 13.41 -21.88 -0.59
C SER A 235 12.79 -23.14 -0.02
N LEU A 236 13.12 -24.29 -0.62
CA LEU A 236 12.65 -25.59 -0.15
C LEU A 236 13.13 -25.92 1.29
N ASN A 237 14.22 -25.29 1.72
CA ASN A 237 14.82 -25.49 3.04
C ASN A 237 14.39 -24.48 4.10
N SER A 238 13.39 -23.65 3.81
CA SER A 238 12.88 -22.64 4.74
C SER A 238 11.44 -22.96 5.15
N GLU A 239 11.04 -22.49 6.32
CA GLU A 239 9.64 -22.54 6.79
C GLU A 239 8.65 -21.87 5.82
N ALA A 240 9.17 -21.08 4.88
CA ALA A 240 8.37 -20.46 3.80
C ALA A 240 7.81 -21.46 2.78
N THR A 241 8.24 -22.71 2.79
CA THR A 241 7.65 -23.80 1.96
C THR A 241 6.17 -24.06 2.29
N SER A 242 5.72 -23.68 3.47
CA SER A 242 4.31 -23.82 3.85
C SER A 242 3.34 -23.06 2.93
N TYR A 243 3.80 -21.98 2.27
CA TYR A 243 2.96 -21.24 1.33
C TYR A 243 2.70 -21.98 0.02
N HIS A 244 3.67 -22.72 -0.47
CA HIS A 244 3.46 -23.60 -1.63
C HIS A 244 2.46 -24.71 -1.29
N PHE A 245 2.53 -25.24 -0.08
CA PHE A 245 1.56 -26.23 0.42
C PHE A 245 0.15 -25.64 0.46
N VAL A 246 -0.03 -24.42 0.93
CA VAL A 246 -1.34 -23.74 0.97
C VAL A 246 -1.94 -23.59 -0.44
N VAL A 247 -1.16 -23.14 -1.42
CA VAL A 247 -1.63 -23.01 -2.81
C VAL A 247 -1.96 -24.40 -3.38
N SER A 248 -1.11 -25.40 -3.20
CA SER A 248 -1.35 -26.79 -3.62
C SER A 248 -2.56 -27.40 -2.94
N TYR A 249 -2.75 -27.13 -1.66
CA TYR A 249 -3.89 -27.61 -0.87
C TYR A 249 -5.20 -27.03 -1.39
N LEU A 250 -5.23 -25.73 -1.64
CA LEU A 250 -6.41 -25.03 -2.19
C LEU A 250 -6.79 -25.56 -3.57
N GLN A 251 -5.81 -25.82 -4.44
CA GLN A 251 -6.05 -26.39 -5.77
C GLN A 251 -6.44 -27.86 -5.72
N ARG A 252 -5.81 -28.63 -4.85
CA ARG A 252 -5.91 -30.10 -4.84
C ARG A 252 -7.13 -30.63 -4.09
N ASN A 253 -7.54 -29.93 -3.02
CA ASN A 253 -8.58 -30.40 -2.11
C ASN A 253 -9.86 -29.54 -2.12
N GLY A 254 -9.97 -28.58 -3.02
CA GLY A 254 -11.11 -27.66 -3.06
C GLY A 254 -11.25 -26.84 -1.77
N GLY A 255 -10.18 -26.72 -1.00
CA GLY A 255 -10.14 -26.03 0.28
C GLY A 255 -10.04 -24.53 0.10
N GLY A 256 -11.15 -23.90 -0.11
CA GLY A 256 -11.25 -22.44 -0.18
C GLY A 256 -12.37 -22.08 -1.14
N ASN A 257 -13.43 -21.56 -0.61
CA ASN A 257 -14.51 -20.95 -1.38
C ASN A 257 -14.04 -19.62 -2.00
N VAL A 258 -12.88 -19.65 -2.67
CA VAL A 258 -12.28 -18.49 -3.33
C VAL A 258 -12.61 -18.60 -4.81
N ALA A 259 -13.42 -17.69 -5.30
CA ALA A 259 -13.76 -17.56 -6.72
C ALA A 259 -13.56 -16.10 -7.16
N PHE A 260 -13.40 -15.89 -8.44
CA PHE A 260 -13.45 -14.55 -9.00
C PHE A 260 -14.88 -13.99 -8.86
N THR A 261 -14.96 -12.72 -8.46
CA THR A 261 -16.24 -12.01 -8.51
C THR A 261 -16.61 -11.74 -9.96
N ARG A 262 -17.91 -11.62 -10.25
CA ARG A 262 -18.38 -11.25 -11.59
C ARG A 262 -17.72 -9.94 -12.06
N SER A 263 -17.63 -8.92 -11.21
CA SER A 263 -16.99 -7.65 -11.55
C SER A 263 -15.51 -7.79 -11.89
N MET A 264 -14.81 -8.76 -11.29
CA MET A 264 -13.43 -9.04 -11.65
C MET A 264 -13.34 -9.64 -13.06
N VAL A 265 -14.21 -10.58 -13.40
CA VAL A 265 -14.29 -11.15 -14.75
C VAL A 265 -14.65 -10.08 -15.77
N ASP A 266 -15.59 -9.20 -15.45
CA ASP A 266 -16.04 -8.12 -16.33
C ASP A 266 -14.98 -7.02 -16.53
N SER A 267 -14.00 -6.92 -15.64
CA SER A 267 -12.89 -5.96 -15.76
C SER A 267 -11.85 -6.33 -16.84
N TYR A 268 -11.80 -7.60 -17.24
CA TYR A 268 -10.93 -8.03 -18.34
C TYR A 268 -11.44 -7.50 -19.67
N LEU A 269 -10.52 -7.00 -20.50
CA LEU A 269 -10.86 -6.48 -21.82
C LEU A 269 -11.19 -7.61 -22.81
N MET A 270 -11.79 -7.25 -23.92
CA MET A 270 -11.97 -8.12 -25.06
C MET A 270 -10.70 -8.14 -25.92
N LYS A 271 -10.54 -9.07 -26.86
CA LYS A 271 -9.40 -9.16 -27.78
C LYS A 271 -9.16 -7.88 -28.59
N ASN A 272 -10.23 -7.13 -28.85
CA ASN A 272 -10.13 -5.82 -29.53
C ASN A 272 -9.72 -4.68 -28.61
N GLY A 273 -9.38 -4.95 -27.33
CA GLY A 273 -8.94 -3.96 -26.33
C GLY A 273 -10.05 -3.14 -25.70
N LEU A 274 -11.32 -3.42 -26.00
CA LEU A 274 -12.47 -2.71 -25.47
C LEU A 274 -13.04 -3.40 -24.24
N PRO A 275 -13.62 -2.65 -23.28
CA PRO A 275 -14.37 -3.22 -22.17
C PRO A 275 -15.72 -3.80 -22.69
N ILE A 276 -16.30 -4.73 -21.94
CA ILE A 276 -17.53 -5.43 -22.30
C ILE A 276 -18.74 -4.50 -22.56
N TYR A 277 -18.74 -3.34 -21.95
CA TYR A 277 -19.84 -2.35 -22.05
C TYR A 277 -19.64 -1.31 -23.16
N ALA A 278 -18.57 -1.41 -23.95
CA ALA A 278 -18.37 -0.50 -25.08
C ALA A 278 -19.26 -0.89 -26.28
N ASP A 279 -19.76 0.10 -27.03
CA ASP A 279 -20.68 -0.13 -28.18
C ASP A 279 -20.11 -1.05 -29.24
N ASN A 280 -18.79 -1.06 -29.45
CA ASN A 280 -18.11 -1.91 -30.42
C ASN A 280 -17.37 -3.08 -29.77
N SER A 281 -17.80 -3.50 -28.59
CA SER A 281 -17.23 -4.65 -27.90
C SER A 281 -17.57 -5.95 -28.61
N ASP A 282 -16.60 -6.88 -28.65
CA ASP A 282 -16.82 -8.25 -29.17
C ASP A 282 -17.49 -9.17 -28.13
N TYR A 283 -18.06 -8.61 -27.06
CA TYR A 283 -18.69 -9.37 -26.00
C TYR A 283 -19.97 -10.07 -26.50
N GLN A 284 -20.04 -11.38 -26.27
CA GLN A 284 -21.15 -12.23 -26.77
C GLN A 284 -22.28 -12.41 -25.73
N GLY A 285 -22.18 -11.72 -24.59
CA GLY A 285 -23.13 -11.85 -23.49
C GLY A 285 -22.70 -12.90 -22.46
N ASP A 286 -23.65 -13.30 -21.64
CA ASP A 286 -23.48 -14.26 -20.53
C ASP A 286 -24.58 -15.33 -20.50
N GLY A 287 -25.12 -15.64 -21.68
CA GLY A 287 -26.13 -16.69 -21.83
C GLY A 287 -25.61 -18.09 -21.50
N SER A 288 -24.31 -18.30 -21.69
CA SER A 288 -23.61 -19.51 -21.28
C SER A 288 -22.26 -19.17 -20.66
N TYR A 289 -21.64 -20.17 -20.03
CA TYR A 289 -20.27 -20.04 -19.49
C TYR A 289 -19.24 -19.80 -20.61
N GLU A 290 -19.48 -20.38 -21.79
CA GLU A 290 -18.62 -20.22 -22.96
C GLU A 290 -18.72 -18.81 -23.53
N ASP A 291 -19.92 -18.23 -23.61
CA ASP A 291 -20.14 -16.87 -24.12
C ASP A 291 -19.40 -15.84 -23.26
N LEU A 292 -19.41 -16.05 -21.94
CA LEU A 292 -18.74 -15.17 -20.98
C LEU A 292 -17.23 -15.00 -21.25
N PHE A 293 -16.57 -16.07 -21.73
CA PHE A 293 -15.12 -16.08 -21.98
C PHE A 293 -14.74 -15.95 -23.44
N THR A 294 -15.71 -16.06 -24.34
CA THR A 294 -15.45 -15.92 -25.79
C THR A 294 -14.93 -14.50 -26.09
N ASN A 295 -13.88 -14.43 -26.91
CA ASN A 295 -13.23 -13.19 -27.33
C ASN A 295 -12.61 -12.34 -26.17
N ARG A 296 -12.39 -12.88 -24.98
CA ARG A 296 -11.62 -12.20 -23.94
C ARG A 296 -10.15 -12.12 -24.32
N ASP A 297 -9.46 -11.10 -23.77
CA ASP A 297 -8.01 -11.00 -23.86
C ASP A 297 -7.38 -12.27 -23.25
N PRO A 298 -6.51 -12.96 -23.98
CA PRO A 298 -5.93 -14.22 -23.53
C PRO A 298 -4.84 -14.06 -22.45
N ARG A 299 -4.46 -12.83 -22.14
CA ARG A 299 -3.40 -12.52 -21.15
C ARG A 299 -3.90 -12.59 -19.72
#